data_715142482a921d86cc6cb5e0e45be606
#
_entry.id   715142482a921d86cc6cb5e0e45be606
#
_cell.length_a   1.000
_cell.length_b   1.000
_cell.length_c   1.000
_cell.angle_alpha   90.00
_cell.angle_beta   90.00
_cell.angle_gamma   90.00
#
_symmetry.space_group_name_H-M   'P 1'
#
loop_
_entity.id
_entity.type
_entity.pdbx_description
1 polymer ?
#
loop_
_entity_poly.entity_id
_entity_poly.type
_entity_poly.pdbx_seq_one_letter_code
_entity_poly.pdbx_strand_id
1 'polypeptide(L)'
;KIEGRMKTALYVAVVSRTYRQAIDDYFEDPQKYIDNIPYYKKEIAKCTYRQFTTGFFFGPTTHDSQIYDNNTYVKGYEYLGTIHESLEDGRGVFEQKNKFSVGDEVEIMKPTGENIVTKVLSMQDEKGENVDSCPHPGQRITLQTECTLQEYDIIRKEKEVSGDECEGGSACHS
;
A
#
# COMPACT_ATOMS: atom_id res chain seq x y z
N LYS A 1 -6.81 -17.56 -8.73
CA LYS A 1 -6.39 -16.68 -9.83
C LYS A 1 -6.32 -15.24 -9.31
N ILE A 2 -5.16 -14.59 -9.48
CA ILE A 2 -4.97 -13.18 -9.17
C ILE A 2 -5.20 -12.38 -10.46
N GLU A 3 -6.09 -11.39 -10.42
CA GLU A 3 -6.38 -10.52 -11.57
C GLU A 3 -5.96 -9.09 -11.23
N GLY A 4 -4.98 -8.57 -11.97
CA GLY A 4 -4.39 -7.25 -11.74
C GLY A 4 -4.46 -6.29 -12.92
N ARG A 5 -5.09 -6.68 -14.04
CA ARG A 5 -5.07 -5.91 -15.30
C ARG A 5 -5.52 -4.45 -15.14
N MET A 6 -6.55 -4.23 -14.32
CA MET A 6 -7.12 -2.90 -14.03
C MET A 6 -6.68 -2.36 -12.67
N LYS A 7 -5.63 -2.91 -12.08
CA LYS A 7 -5.14 -2.57 -10.76
C LYS A 7 -3.74 -1.95 -10.84
N THR A 8 -3.33 -1.29 -9.75
CA THR A 8 -1.98 -0.74 -9.63
C THR A 8 -0.93 -1.83 -9.42
N ALA A 9 0.34 -1.52 -9.69
CA ALA A 9 1.46 -2.39 -9.35
C ALA A 9 1.48 -2.74 -7.85
N LEU A 10 1.13 -1.78 -6.99
CA LEU A 10 0.99 -2.00 -5.55
C LEU A 10 0.00 -3.14 -5.23
N TYR A 11 -1.19 -3.16 -5.88
CA TYR A 11 -2.16 -4.23 -5.66
C TYR A 11 -1.59 -5.60 -6.00
N VAL A 12 -0.99 -5.73 -7.19
CA VAL A 12 -0.43 -7.01 -7.64
C VAL A 12 0.68 -7.48 -6.69
N ALA A 13 1.57 -6.56 -6.32
CA ALA A 13 2.69 -6.85 -5.43
C ALA A 13 2.22 -7.28 -4.03
N VAL A 14 1.32 -6.52 -3.41
CA VAL A 14 0.79 -6.84 -2.07
C VAL A 14 0.10 -8.19 -2.07
N VAL A 15 -0.81 -8.43 -3.03
CA VAL A 15 -1.57 -9.68 -3.08
C VAL A 15 -0.63 -10.87 -3.34
N SER A 16 0.25 -10.78 -4.34
CA SER A 16 1.16 -11.88 -4.68
C SER A 16 2.13 -12.20 -3.54
N ARG A 17 2.72 -11.18 -2.92
CA ARG A 17 3.63 -11.34 -1.78
C ARG A 17 2.92 -11.98 -0.58
N THR A 18 1.74 -11.47 -0.23
CA THR A 18 1.00 -11.99 0.94
C THR A 18 0.58 -13.44 0.75
N TYR A 19 0.08 -13.81 -0.44
CA TYR A 19 -0.23 -15.21 -0.74
C TYR A 19 1.02 -16.08 -0.77
N ARG A 20 2.15 -15.60 -1.30
CA ARG A 20 3.41 -16.34 -1.29
C ARG A 20 3.86 -16.61 0.14
N GLN A 21 3.84 -15.60 1.00
CA GLN A 21 4.21 -15.75 2.40
C GLN A 21 3.27 -16.72 3.13
N ALA A 22 1.96 -16.62 2.92
CA ALA A 22 0.99 -17.52 3.53
C ALA A 22 1.22 -18.99 3.11
N ILE A 23 1.60 -19.22 1.86
CA ILE A 23 1.94 -20.56 1.35
C ILE A 23 3.23 -21.07 2.01
N ASP A 24 4.26 -20.24 2.06
CA ASP A 24 5.56 -20.61 2.64
C ASP A 24 5.43 -20.92 4.14
N ASP A 25 4.72 -20.06 4.88
CA ASP A 25 4.44 -20.27 6.30
C ASP A 25 3.66 -21.58 6.55
N TYR A 26 2.69 -21.91 5.69
CA TYR A 26 1.93 -23.16 5.81
C TYR A 26 2.80 -24.40 5.56
N PHE A 27 3.70 -24.36 4.60
CA PHE A 27 4.60 -25.47 4.30
C PHE A 27 5.73 -25.61 5.31
N GLU A 28 6.13 -24.52 5.96
CA GLU A 28 7.08 -24.55 7.06
C GLU A 28 6.43 -25.11 8.32
N ASP A 29 5.30 -24.53 8.74
CA ASP A 29 4.50 -24.97 9.89
C ASP A 29 3.05 -24.50 9.71
N PRO A 30 2.06 -25.43 9.61
CA PRO A 30 0.65 -25.08 9.54
C PRO A 30 0.16 -24.17 10.68
N GLN A 31 0.75 -24.29 11.88
CA GLN A 31 0.40 -23.42 13.01
C GLN A 31 0.87 -21.98 12.77
N LYS A 32 2.07 -21.78 12.23
CA LYS A 32 2.59 -20.46 11.83
C LYS A 32 1.67 -19.75 10.85
N TYR A 33 1.13 -20.48 9.86
CA TYR A 33 0.13 -19.95 8.95
C TYR A 33 -1.12 -19.46 9.70
N ILE A 34 -1.64 -20.25 10.63
CA ILE A 34 -2.84 -19.93 11.40
C ILE A 34 -2.60 -18.67 12.24
N ASP A 35 -1.46 -18.59 12.93
CA ASP A 35 -1.10 -17.47 13.79
C ASP A 35 -0.93 -16.17 12.99
N ASN A 36 -0.47 -16.28 11.73
CA ASN A 36 -0.23 -15.13 10.84
C ASN A 36 -1.48 -14.71 10.01
N ILE A 37 -2.62 -15.38 10.11
CA ILE A 37 -3.85 -14.97 9.37
C ILE A 37 -4.23 -13.49 9.60
N PRO A 38 -4.18 -12.95 10.83
CA PRO A 38 -4.48 -11.52 11.04
C PRO A 38 -3.54 -10.59 10.27
N TYR A 39 -2.25 -10.92 10.20
CA TYR A 39 -1.26 -10.18 9.42
C TYR A 39 -1.58 -10.19 7.93
N TYR A 40 -1.86 -11.37 7.34
CA TYR A 40 -2.19 -11.46 5.91
C TYR A 40 -3.43 -10.64 5.55
N LYS A 41 -4.47 -10.70 6.39
CA LYS A 41 -5.69 -9.90 6.22
C LYS A 41 -5.39 -8.40 6.26
N LYS A 42 -4.54 -7.96 7.20
CA LYS A 42 -4.13 -6.56 7.33
C LYS A 42 -3.36 -6.09 6.10
N GLU A 43 -2.40 -6.89 5.60
CA GLU A 43 -1.61 -6.54 4.40
C GLU A 43 -2.49 -6.43 3.15
N ILE A 44 -3.34 -7.43 2.89
CA ILE A 44 -4.24 -7.40 1.73
C ILE A 44 -5.21 -6.21 1.81
N ALA A 45 -5.67 -5.83 3.00
CA ALA A 45 -6.55 -4.69 3.18
C ALA A 45 -5.90 -3.34 2.79
N LYS A 46 -4.57 -3.23 2.82
CA LYS A 46 -3.85 -2.01 2.45
C LYS A 46 -3.99 -1.63 0.96
N CYS A 47 -4.34 -2.56 0.09
CA CYS A 47 -4.43 -2.30 -1.36
C CYS A 47 -5.86 -2.27 -1.92
N THR A 48 -6.88 -2.29 -1.09
CA THR A 48 -8.29 -2.33 -1.53
C THR A 48 -9.13 -1.26 -0.84
N TYR A 49 -10.10 -0.73 -1.60
CA TYR A 49 -11.11 0.21 -1.09
C TYR A 49 -12.45 -0.46 -0.76
N ARG A 50 -12.57 -1.76 -1.01
CA ARG A 50 -13.82 -2.50 -0.79
C ARG A 50 -13.57 -3.68 0.13
N GLN A 51 -14.56 -3.96 0.97
CA GLN A 51 -14.52 -5.16 1.79
C GLN A 51 -14.45 -6.41 0.91
N PHE A 52 -13.64 -7.39 1.35
CA PHE A 52 -13.55 -8.66 0.67
C PHE A 52 -14.79 -9.50 0.93
N THR A 53 -15.25 -10.18 -0.10
CA THR A 53 -16.32 -11.17 -0.01
C THR A 53 -15.84 -12.49 -0.55
N THR A 54 -16.45 -13.57 -0.14
CA THR A 54 -16.21 -14.91 -0.72
C THR A 54 -16.97 -15.10 -2.03
N GLY A 55 -17.81 -14.14 -2.43
CA GLY A 55 -18.66 -14.25 -3.60
C GLY A 55 -19.49 -15.51 -3.56
N PHE A 56 -19.47 -16.28 -4.63
CA PHE A 56 -20.20 -17.55 -4.76
C PHE A 56 -19.40 -18.79 -4.31
N PHE A 57 -18.24 -18.60 -3.67
CA PHE A 57 -17.33 -19.72 -3.36
C PHE A 57 -17.97 -20.77 -2.44
N PHE A 58 -18.79 -20.35 -1.49
CA PHE A 58 -19.48 -21.25 -0.55
C PHE A 58 -20.95 -21.50 -0.91
N GLY A 59 -21.43 -21.03 -2.04
CA GLY A 59 -22.81 -21.20 -2.49
C GLY A 59 -23.42 -19.89 -3.02
N PRO A 60 -24.73 -19.91 -3.31
CA PRO A 60 -25.45 -18.70 -3.73
C PRO A 60 -25.33 -17.59 -2.68
N THR A 61 -25.16 -16.36 -3.13
CA THR A 61 -25.10 -15.21 -2.23
C THR A 61 -26.48 -14.94 -1.62
N THR A 62 -26.51 -14.72 -0.31
CA THR A 62 -27.70 -14.28 0.41
C THR A 62 -27.71 -12.75 0.51
N HIS A 63 -28.83 -12.15 0.96
CA HIS A 63 -28.92 -10.71 1.22
C HIS A 63 -27.80 -10.21 2.17
N ASP A 64 -27.38 -11.04 3.11
CA ASP A 64 -26.30 -10.74 4.05
C ASP A 64 -24.90 -10.76 3.40
N SER A 65 -24.78 -11.31 2.19
CA SER A 65 -23.54 -11.33 1.42
C SER A 65 -23.29 -10.02 0.66
N GLN A 66 -24.27 -9.15 0.58
CA GLN A 66 -24.12 -7.80 0.03
C GLN A 66 -23.68 -6.87 1.16
N ILE A 67 -22.44 -6.41 1.07
CA ILE A 67 -21.91 -5.46 2.03
C ILE A 67 -22.48 -4.09 1.71
N TYR A 68 -23.53 -3.70 2.44
CA TYR A 68 -24.12 -2.37 2.38
C TYR A 68 -23.41 -1.36 3.28
N ASP A 69 -22.45 -1.82 4.09
CA ASP A 69 -21.77 -0.99 5.08
C ASP A 69 -20.64 -0.20 4.42
N ASN A 70 -20.96 1.04 4.01
CA ASN A 70 -20.00 1.99 3.47
C ASN A 70 -19.04 2.57 4.54
N ASN A 71 -19.14 2.14 5.80
CA ASN A 71 -18.47 2.77 6.94
C ASN A 71 -17.22 2.06 7.46
N THR A 72 -16.76 0.99 6.84
CA THR A 72 -15.47 0.44 7.24
C THR A 72 -14.37 1.14 6.44
N TYR A 73 -13.92 2.27 6.95
CA TYR A 73 -12.72 2.96 6.48
C TYR A 73 -11.52 2.03 6.69
N VAL A 74 -11.17 1.28 5.67
CA VAL A 74 -9.84 0.71 5.59
C VAL A 74 -8.93 1.87 5.21
N LYS A 75 -8.05 2.30 6.11
CA LYS A 75 -7.01 3.27 5.82
C LYS A 75 -6.28 2.81 4.57
N GLY A 76 -6.51 3.46 3.45
CA GLY A 76 -5.90 3.11 2.18
C GLY A 76 -4.44 3.56 2.16
N TYR A 77 -3.61 2.83 1.44
CA TYR A 77 -2.25 3.25 1.15
C TYR A 77 -2.18 3.83 -0.25
N GLU A 78 -1.42 4.89 -0.40
CA GLU A 78 -1.11 5.52 -1.66
C GLU A 78 0.21 4.99 -2.20
N TYR A 79 0.20 4.54 -3.46
CA TYR A 79 1.39 4.04 -4.14
C TYR A 79 2.24 5.22 -4.60
N LEU A 80 3.44 5.36 -4.08
CA LEU A 80 4.36 6.43 -4.47
C LEU A 80 5.29 6.01 -5.61
N GLY A 81 5.71 4.75 -5.66
CA GLY A 81 6.54 4.22 -6.73
C GLY A 81 7.25 2.92 -6.35
N THR A 82 7.99 2.37 -7.31
CA THR A 82 8.88 1.21 -7.12
C THR A 82 10.31 1.63 -7.43
N ILE A 83 11.26 1.26 -6.57
CA ILE A 83 12.68 1.51 -6.78
C ILE A 83 13.16 0.68 -7.98
N HIS A 84 13.70 1.35 -8.99
CA HIS A 84 14.25 0.74 -10.20
C HIS A 84 15.76 0.58 -10.13
N GLU A 85 16.42 1.40 -9.32
CA GLU A 85 17.88 1.42 -9.18
C GLU A 85 18.26 1.75 -7.74
N SER A 86 19.15 0.97 -7.17
CA SER A 86 19.73 1.21 -5.85
C SER A 86 21.13 1.79 -6.02
N LEU A 87 21.43 2.89 -5.34
CA LEU A 87 22.73 3.52 -5.37
C LEU A 87 23.62 3.00 -4.23
N GLU A 88 24.94 3.08 -4.39
CA GLU A 88 25.92 2.57 -3.42
C GLU A 88 25.81 3.24 -2.04
N ASP A 89 25.28 4.47 -1.98
CA ASP A 89 25.04 5.23 -0.75
C ASP A 89 23.69 4.91 -0.08
N GLY A 90 22.96 3.92 -0.59
CA GLY A 90 21.67 3.47 -0.04
C GLY A 90 20.47 4.27 -0.49
N ARG A 91 20.65 5.27 -1.37
CA ARG A 91 19.54 5.96 -2.02
C ARG A 91 18.91 5.09 -3.10
N GLY A 92 17.65 5.37 -3.42
CA GLY A 92 16.92 4.68 -4.48
C GLY A 92 16.40 5.64 -5.54
N VAL A 93 16.43 5.19 -6.79
CA VAL A 93 15.90 5.94 -7.92
C VAL A 93 14.59 5.29 -8.40
N PHE A 94 13.56 6.11 -8.59
CA PHE A 94 12.26 5.63 -9.05
C PHE A 94 11.48 6.71 -9.82
N GLU A 95 10.43 6.28 -10.51
CA GLU A 95 9.45 7.16 -11.13
C GLU A 95 8.28 7.39 -10.17
N GLN A 96 8.11 8.63 -9.74
CA GLN A 96 7.07 9.00 -8.80
C GLN A 96 5.67 8.90 -9.43
N LYS A 97 4.71 8.36 -8.68
CA LYS A 97 3.32 8.17 -9.12
C LYS A 97 2.31 9.07 -8.40
N ASN A 98 2.56 9.41 -7.16
CA ASN A 98 1.72 10.28 -6.35
C ASN A 98 2.58 11.27 -5.57
N LYS A 99 1.99 12.42 -5.19
CA LYS A 99 2.69 13.49 -4.49
C LYS A 99 3.11 13.07 -3.07
N PHE A 100 4.35 13.42 -2.73
CA PHE A 100 4.86 13.36 -1.36
C PHE A 100 5.97 14.40 -1.18
N SER A 101 6.44 14.57 0.05
CA SER A 101 7.38 15.62 0.43
C SER A 101 8.48 15.11 1.35
N VAL A 102 9.56 15.85 1.44
CA VAL A 102 10.59 15.65 2.46
C VAL A 102 9.96 15.77 3.84
N GLY A 103 10.32 14.86 4.76
CA GLY A 103 9.76 14.76 6.10
C GLY A 103 8.53 13.86 6.20
N ASP A 104 7.93 13.44 5.09
CA ASP A 104 6.82 12.49 5.10
C ASP A 104 7.26 11.14 5.68
N GLU A 105 6.38 10.52 6.45
CA GLU A 105 6.52 9.13 6.85
C GLU A 105 6.00 8.23 5.73
N VAL A 106 6.82 7.26 5.34
CA VAL A 106 6.51 6.31 4.26
C VAL A 106 6.78 4.89 4.73
N GLU A 107 6.09 3.94 4.13
CA GLU A 107 6.34 2.52 4.36
C GLU A 107 7.02 1.91 3.13
N ILE A 108 8.18 1.32 3.35
CA ILE A 108 8.93 0.56 2.34
C ILE A 108 8.49 -0.90 2.43
N MET A 109 7.81 -1.36 1.41
CA MET A 109 7.45 -2.76 1.26
C MET A 109 8.56 -3.49 0.50
N LYS A 110 9.33 -4.29 1.21
CA LYS A 110 10.37 -5.14 0.63
C LYS A 110 9.76 -6.29 -0.18
N PRO A 111 10.44 -6.81 -1.21
CA PRO A 111 9.99 -8.02 -1.92
C PRO A 111 9.77 -9.22 -0.98
N THR A 112 10.61 -9.32 0.06
CA THR A 112 10.53 -10.35 1.12
C THR A 112 10.80 -9.72 2.47
N GLY A 113 10.39 -10.38 3.56
CA GLY A 113 10.62 -9.89 4.93
C GLY A 113 9.58 -8.88 5.40
N GLU A 114 9.94 -8.09 6.40
CA GLU A 114 9.05 -7.11 7.01
C GLU A 114 9.04 -5.77 6.25
N ASN A 115 7.93 -5.04 6.38
CA ASN A 115 7.86 -3.68 5.89
C ASN A 115 8.59 -2.75 6.86
N ILE A 116 9.19 -1.68 6.32
CA ILE A 116 9.95 -0.71 7.11
C ILE A 116 9.24 0.63 7.03
N VAL A 117 8.83 1.16 8.18
CA VAL A 117 8.36 2.54 8.28
C VAL A 117 9.56 3.46 8.46
N THR A 118 9.67 4.49 7.65
CA THR A 118 10.82 5.38 7.60
C THR A 118 10.41 6.79 7.16
N LYS A 119 11.31 7.76 7.34
CA LYS A 119 11.10 9.13 6.87
C LYS A 119 11.87 9.44 5.61
N VAL A 120 11.27 10.28 4.76
CA VAL A 120 11.92 10.89 3.62
C VAL A 120 12.89 11.96 4.11
N LEU A 121 14.19 11.73 3.92
CA LEU A 121 15.25 12.63 4.37
C LEU A 121 15.59 13.69 3.32
N SER A 122 15.69 13.28 2.05
CA SER A 122 15.94 14.18 0.93
C SER A 122 15.44 13.59 -0.38
N MET A 123 15.19 14.45 -1.33
CA MET A 123 14.83 14.10 -2.70
C MET A 123 15.63 14.94 -3.68
N GLN A 124 16.02 14.34 -4.81
CA GLN A 124 16.67 15.02 -5.93
C GLN A 124 15.91 14.72 -7.22
N ASP A 125 15.79 15.72 -8.06
CA ASP A 125 15.22 15.58 -9.39
C ASP A 125 16.21 14.94 -10.39
N GLU A 126 15.81 14.83 -11.66
CA GLU A 126 16.62 14.26 -12.75
C GLU A 126 17.93 15.05 -13.00
N LYS A 127 18.01 16.31 -12.57
CA LYS A 127 19.19 17.15 -12.70
C LYS A 127 20.12 17.04 -11.49
N GLY A 128 19.71 16.31 -10.45
CA GLY A 128 20.43 16.22 -9.19
C GLY A 128 20.19 17.42 -8.26
N GLU A 129 19.21 18.27 -8.56
CA GLU A 129 18.83 19.41 -7.72
C GLU A 129 17.94 18.92 -6.56
N ASN A 130 18.18 19.43 -5.35
CA ASN A 130 17.35 19.10 -4.21
C ASN A 130 15.95 19.69 -4.38
N VAL A 131 14.92 18.89 -4.11
CA VAL A 131 13.53 19.29 -4.16
C VAL A 131 12.82 18.90 -2.86
N ASP A 132 11.94 19.77 -2.37
CA ASP A 132 11.19 19.52 -1.13
C ASP A 132 9.92 18.67 -1.38
N SER A 133 9.44 18.64 -2.61
CA SER A 133 8.26 17.86 -3.00
C SER A 133 8.29 17.50 -4.48
N CYS A 134 7.59 16.43 -4.86
CA CYS A 134 7.39 16.04 -6.27
C CYS A 134 5.90 16.13 -6.62
N PRO A 135 5.45 17.27 -7.16
CA PRO A 135 4.05 17.51 -7.43
C PRO A 135 3.52 16.84 -8.70
N HIS A 136 4.39 16.49 -9.65
CA HIS A 136 3.99 16.00 -10.96
C HIS A 136 4.26 14.50 -11.12
N PRO A 137 3.25 13.67 -11.40
CA PRO A 137 3.44 12.25 -11.67
C PRO A 137 4.40 12.02 -12.85
N GLY A 138 5.22 10.98 -12.74
CA GLY A 138 6.18 10.60 -13.78
C GLY A 138 7.56 11.23 -13.65
N GLN A 139 7.80 12.06 -12.63
CA GLN A 139 9.14 12.57 -12.36
C GLN A 139 10.07 11.44 -11.88
N ARG A 140 11.28 11.41 -12.42
CA ARG A 140 12.34 10.54 -11.90
C ARG A 140 12.98 11.22 -10.69
N ILE A 141 12.93 10.53 -9.55
CA ILE A 141 13.37 11.04 -8.26
C ILE A 141 14.43 10.12 -7.69
N THR A 142 15.50 10.71 -7.17
CA THR A 142 16.45 10.03 -6.28
C THR A 142 16.05 10.32 -4.84
N LEU A 143 15.70 9.28 -4.11
CA LEU A 143 15.16 9.34 -2.76
C LEU A 143 16.19 8.85 -1.74
N GLN A 144 16.29 9.58 -0.63
CA GLN A 144 17.00 9.16 0.57
C GLN A 144 16.03 9.00 1.74
N THR A 145 16.14 7.90 2.45
CA THR A 145 15.39 7.59 3.67
C THR A 145 16.35 7.19 4.80
N GLU A 146 15.84 6.98 6.01
CA GLU A 146 16.65 6.49 7.14
C GLU A 146 17.12 5.05 6.93
N CYS A 147 16.47 4.29 6.04
CA CYS A 147 16.87 2.92 5.69
C CYS A 147 17.42 2.86 4.26
N THR A 148 18.24 1.85 3.98
CA THR A 148 18.76 1.58 2.64
C THR A 148 17.63 1.07 1.73
N LEU A 149 17.50 1.71 0.56
CA LEU A 149 16.58 1.33 -0.48
C LEU A 149 17.24 0.33 -1.44
N GLN A 150 16.45 -0.65 -1.88
CA GLN A 150 16.89 -1.70 -2.81
C GLN A 150 15.98 -1.74 -4.04
N GLU A 151 16.51 -2.29 -5.12
CA GLU A 151 15.72 -2.53 -6.32
C GLU A 151 14.49 -3.39 -5.99
N TYR A 152 13.34 -3.04 -6.58
CA TYR A 152 12.01 -3.60 -6.35
C TYR A 152 11.35 -3.27 -5.00
N ASP A 153 11.98 -2.48 -4.13
CA ASP A 153 11.27 -1.91 -2.99
C ASP A 153 10.09 -1.06 -3.48
N ILE A 154 8.94 -1.23 -2.85
CA ILE A 154 7.77 -0.41 -3.14
C ILE A 154 7.59 0.62 -2.02
N ILE A 155 7.48 1.88 -2.43
CA ILE A 155 7.23 3.00 -1.52
C ILE A 155 5.73 3.28 -1.51
N ARG A 156 5.15 3.33 -0.32
CA ARG A 156 3.75 3.67 -0.11
C ARG A 156 3.57 4.54 1.13
N LYS A 157 2.54 5.36 1.13
CA LYS A 157 2.19 6.25 2.23
C LYS A 157 0.76 5.95 2.70
N GLU A 158 0.51 5.97 3.98
CA GLU A 158 -0.85 5.89 4.52
C GLU A 158 -1.62 7.14 4.13
N LYS A 159 -2.85 6.99 3.60
CA LYS A 159 -3.70 8.12 3.27
C LYS A 159 -4.21 8.77 4.53
N GLU A 160 -4.07 10.08 4.62
CA GLU A 160 -4.77 10.87 5.62
C GLU A 160 -6.27 10.78 5.35
N VAL A 161 -7.04 10.42 6.37
CA VAL A 161 -8.50 10.51 6.31
C VAL A 161 -8.85 11.99 6.37
N SER A 162 -9.21 12.59 5.23
CA SER A 162 -9.79 13.93 5.22
C SER A 162 -11.11 13.86 5.99
N GLY A 163 -11.14 14.51 7.15
CA GLY A 163 -12.28 14.55 8.05
C GLY A 163 -13.38 15.52 7.61
N ASP A 164 -13.82 15.43 6.34
CA ASP A 164 -14.94 16.19 5.82
C ASP A 164 -15.98 15.23 5.26
N GLU A 165 -16.86 14.76 6.13
CA GLU A 165 -18.24 14.35 5.82
C GLU A 165 -18.98 13.89 7.10
N CYS A 166 -19.16 14.80 8.03
CA CYS A 166 -20.16 14.66 9.11
C CYS A 166 -20.72 16.01 9.53
N GLU A 167 -21.31 16.77 8.59
CA GLU A 167 -22.31 17.78 8.95
C GLU A 167 -23.33 17.92 7.81
N GLY A 168 -24.50 17.34 7.97
CA GLY A 168 -25.57 17.54 7.02
C GLY A 168 -26.77 16.64 7.23
N GLY A 169 -27.31 16.62 8.41
CA GLY A 169 -28.51 15.84 8.73
C GLY A 169 -29.35 16.48 9.80
N SER A 170 -29.60 17.79 9.66
CA SER A 170 -30.57 18.47 10.53
C SER A 170 -31.96 18.40 9.93
N ALA A 171 -32.86 17.85 10.70
CA ALA A 171 -34.29 18.14 10.85
C ALA A 171 -35.11 18.59 9.63
N CYS A 172 -36.14 17.84 9.32
CA CYS A 172 -37.45 18.44 9.03
C CYS A 172 -38.55 17.62 9.67
N HIS A 173 -39.21 18.30 10.56
CA HIS A 173 -40.52 18.01 11.12
C HIS A 173 -41.60 18.09 10.04
N SER A 174 -42.51 17.22 10.04
CA SER A 174 -44.00 17.44 10.07
C SER A 174 -44.69 16.13 9.81
#